data_67ce0c8671418bef9ac5f3d2b2c70034
#
_entry.id   67ce0c8671418bef9ac5f3d2b2c70034
#
_cell.length_a   1.000
_cell.length_b   1.000
_cell.length_c   1.000
_cell.angle_alpha   90.00
_cell.angle_beta   90.00
_cell.angle_gamma   90.00
#
_symmetry.space_group_name_H-M   'P 1'
#
loop_
_entity.id
_entity.type
_entity.pdbx_description
1 polymer ?
#
loop_
_entity_poly.entity_id
_entity_poly.type
_entity_poly.pdbx_seq_one_letter_code
_entity_poly.pdbx_strand_id
1 'polypeptide(L)'
;MIVNQQQITAYYHMSTSNQSFLNMHYYLKQKGIQNNKFFLVIYDPDLIGINPRDPNLNTVMKKKILRECIINFWYFIREVVRIPDQGGQVGGGKRYNLHRGNLAMNFGFLMNWNMFVEFPRQHGKTISAICWYLWVFNFGTTNSEMMFMNKKHDDSKMNLRRLKDIRDALPSYLQMKEMVGPDGKIKKSSNNVESTTNIINANKITTKAGARNAASANSVGRGCTMPIHWYDEYAFILYNNIIYSAATPAFKTAADNAKRNGAPYGILITTTPGDCTTDEGEDARLTKDLATPFNEAFYDYNYEQLQNVKNSNNSSTFFYIRYTYQQLGSGEQYFKEMVLDLKKDWVAIRREVLLEWSKSSSNSPFRQQDLDEVERLIINEPIQQIPLCNGLYFLNLYKRMDVTMSRRYPPIIGVDVSGGYQQDSSAITVIDSRTTEVVADLNCNYISTNDLAKVIYELVMKYMPNAIVNIERTGVAYQQSQHTKQLVCFLVLIAMILGQEFYSPQRRWQHQA
;
A
#
# COMPACT_ATOMS: atom_id res chain seq x y z
N MET A 1 8.78 -31.12 4.13
CA MET A 1 8.20 -32.44 3.80
C MET A 1 7.78 -32.37 2.33
N ILE A 2 8.55 -32.96 1.41
CA ILE A 2 8.18 -33.09 0.00
C ILE A 2 7.09 -34.17 -0.01
N VAL A 3 5.84 -33.71 -0.01
CA VAL A 3 4.73 -34.62 -0.29
C VAL A 3 4.84 -34.93 -1.79
N ASN A 4 5.12 -36.18 -2.11
CA ASN A 4 4.95 -36.70 -3.47
C ASN A 4 3.69 -36.09 -4.07
N GLN A 5 3.82 -35.41 -5.22
CA GLN A 5 2.70 -34.90 -6.00
C GLN A 5 1.90 -36.07 -6.59
N GLN A 6 1.22 -36.84 -5.73
CA GLN A 6 0.02 -37.53 -6.14
C GLN A 6 -0.98 -36.42 -6.51
N GLN A 7 -1.52 -36.47 -7.71
CA GLN A 7 -2.60 -35.55 -8.13
C GLN A 7 -3.72 -35.64 -7.10
N ILE A 8 -3.77 -34.65 -6.18
CA ILE A 8 -4.83 -34.60 -5.18
C ILE A 8 -6.08 -34.13 -5.92
N THR A 9 -7.06 -35.02 -6.04
CA THR A 9 -8.34 -34.68 -6.67
C THR A 9 -9.06 -33.65 -5.81
N ALA A 10 -9.41 -32.51 -6.41
CA ALA A 10 -10.16 -31.47 -5.74
C ALA A 10 -11.68 -31.68 -5.95
N TYR A 11 -12.41 -31.69 -4.87
CA TYR A 11 -13.89 -31.68 -4.86
C TYR A 11 -14.36 -30.28 -4.46
N TYR A 12 -15.67 -30.00 -4.60
CA TYR A 12 -16.26 -28.73 -4.21
C TYR A 12 -17.39 -28.92 -3.20
N HIS A 13 -17.27 -28.30 -2.05
CA HIS A 13 -18.26 -28.39 -0.97
C HIS A 13 -19.44 -27.42 -1.22
N MET A 14 -20.31 -27.78 -2.19
CA MET A 14 -21.47 -26.96 -2.56
C MET A 14 -22.61 -26.99 -1.52
N SER A 15 -22.57 -27.90 -0.56
CA SER A 15 -23.55 -28.01 0.54
C SER A 15 -23.04 -27.39 1.86
N THR A 16 -22.00 -26.56 1.80
CA THR A 16 -21.50 -25.87 3.00
C THR A 16 -22.61 -25.06 3.67
N SER A 17 -22.66 -25.10 4.99
CA SER A 17 -23.58 -24.28 5.78
C SER A 17 -23.10 -22.82 5.94
N ASN A 18 -21.93 -22.47 5.40
CA ASN A 18 -21.46 -21.09 5.36
C ASN A 18 -21.97 -20.38 4.10
N GLN A 19 -23.15 -19.78 4.22
CA GLN A 19 -23.86 -19.17 3.09
C GLN A 19 -23.06 -18.08 2.38
N SER A 20 -22.16 -17.35 3.08
CA SER A 20 -21.36 -16.29 2.45
C SER A 20 -20.45 -16.81 1.35
N PHE A 21 -19.94 -18.05 1.47
CA PHE A 21 -19.14 -18.71 0.43
C PHE A 21 -19.98 -19.08 -0.80
N LEU A 22 -21.19 -19.57 -0.60
CA LEU A 22 -22.11 -19.86 -1.72
C LEU A 22 -22.54 -18.58 -2.43
N ASN A 23 -22.89 -17.54 -1.67
CA ASN A 23 -23.22 -16.22 -2.23
C ASN A 23 -22.08 -15.68 -3.10
N MET A 24 -20.83 -15.83 -2.64
CA MET A 24 -19.65 -15.39 -3.39
C MET A 24 -19.46 -16.20 -4.68
N HIS A 25 -19.69 -17.52 -4.65
CA HIS A 25 -19.68 -18.35 -5.86
C HIS A 25 -20.69 -17.83 -6.90
N TYR A 26 -21.94 -17.60 -6.49
CA TYR A 26 -22.96 -17.07 -7.40
C TYR A 26 -22.63 -15.69 -7.92
N TYR A 27 -22.10 -14.81 -7.06
CA TYR A 27 -21.64 -13.48 -7.45
C TYR A 27 -20.57 -13.56 -8.55
N LEU A 28 -19.49 -14.33 -8.34
CA LEU A 28 -18.40 -14.46 -9.32
C LEU A 28 -18.90 -15.10 -10.64
N LYS A 29 -19.80 -16.08 -10.54
CA LYS A 29 -20.43 -16.69 -11.72
C LYS A 29 -21.22 -15.65 -12.54
N GLN A 30 -21.98 -14.77 -11.89
CA GLN A 30 -22.71 -13.67 -12.55
C GLN A 30 -21.76 -12.66 -13.19
N LYS A 31 -20.55 -12.47 -12.63
CA LYS A 31 -19.50 -11.61 -13.20
C LYS A 31 -18.71 -12.27 -14.33
N GLY A 32 -19.02 -13.49 -14.69
CA GLY A 32 -18.35 -14.23 -15.79
C GLY A 32 -17.02 -14.88 -15.40
N ILE A 33 -16.64 -14.86 -14.11
CA ILE A 33 -15.43 -15.52 -13.61
C ILE A 33 -15.62 -17.03 -13.73
N GLN A 34 -14.72 -17.70 -14.46
CA GLN A 34 -14.81 -19.14 -14.70
C GLN A 34 -14.36 -19.93 -13.47
N ASN A 35 -13.26 -19.50 -12.83
CA ASN A 35 -12.76 -20.10 -11.60
C ASN A 35 -13.50 -19.53 -10.36
N ASN A 36 -14.81 -19.78 -10.28
CA ASN A 36 -15.67 -19.20 -9.24
C ASN A 36 -15.93 -20.15 -8.05
N LYS A 37 -15.19 -21.28 -7.96
CA LYS A 37 -15.33 -22.30 -6.91
C LYS A 37 -14.04 -22.58 -6.13
N PHE A 38 -12.91 -21.93 -6.44
CA PHE A 38 -11.62 -22.26 -5.85
C PHE A 38 -11.61 -22.18 -4.31
N PHE A 39 -12.43 -21.32 -3.71
CA PHE A 39 -12.59 -21.19 -2.27
C PHE A 39 -13.61 -22.18 -1.66
N LEU A 40 -14.28 -22.97 -2.49
CA LEU A 40 -15.16 -24.08 -2.07
C LEU A 40 -14.47 -25.44 -2.09
N VAL A 41 -13.18 -25.48 -2.47
CA VAL A 41 -12.42 -26.71 -2.59
C VAL A 41 -12.37 -27.49 -1.28
N ILE A 42 -12.40 -28.83 -1.41
CA ILE A 42 -12.20 -29.81 -0.36
C ILE A 42 -11.45 -31.00 -0.97
N TYR A 43 -10.44 -31.51 -0.30
CA TYR A 43 -9.61 -32.59 -0.81
C TYR A 43 -10.04 -33.97 -0.27
N ASP A 44 -10.62 -34.02 0.93
CA ASP A 44 -11.18 -35.26 1.46
C ASP A 44 -12.72 -35.23 1.33
N PRO A 45 -13.33 -35.98 0.38
CA PRO A 45 -14.76 -35.95 0.16
C PRO A 45 -15.57 -36.46 1.36
N ASP A 46 -15.00 -37.28 2.24
CA ASP A 46 -15.66 -37.78 3.44
C ASP A 46 -15.97 -36.66 4.45
N LEU A 47 -15.37 -35.48 4.25
CA LEU A 47 -15.62 -34.32 5.10
C LEU A 47 -16.81 -33.45 4.62
N ILE A 48 -17.40 -33.79 3.46
CA ILE A 48 -18.58 -33.06 2.96
C ILE A 48 -19.76 -33.31 3.89
N GLY A 49 -20.30 -32.20 4.43
CA GLY A 49 -21.42 -32.25 5.38
C GLY A 49 -21.04 -32.57 6.84
N ILE A 50 -19.77 -32.84 7.11
CA ILE A 50 -19.29 -33.06 8.47
C ILE A 50 -19.07 -31.71 9.18
N ASN A 51 -19.61 -31.61 10.40
CA ASN A 51 -19.37 -30.48 11.29
C ASN A 51 -18.05 -30.68 12.06
N PRO A 52 -16.97 -29.90 11.79
CA PRO A 52 -15.69 -30.04 12.50
C PRO A 52 -15.77 -29.78 14.01
N ARG A 53 -16.90 -29.23 14.48
CA ARG A 53 -17.11 -28.85 15.88
C ARG A 53 -18.02 -29.84 16.62
N ASP A 54 -18.42 -30.92 15.98
CA ASP A 54 -19.21 -31.96 16.64
C ASP A 54 -18.37 -32.63 17.75
N PRO A 55 -18.80 -32.61 19.01
CA PRO A 55 -18.07 -33.23 20.10
C PRO A 55 -17.94 -34.77 19.93
N ASN A 56 -18.86 -35.40 19.20
CA ASN A 56 -18.93 -36.83 18.99
C ASN A 56 -18.04 -37.35 17.84
N LEU A 57 -17.26 -36.50 17.20
CA LEU A 57 -16.35 -36.94 16.16
C LEU A 57 -15.34 -37.98 16.68
N ASN A 58 -15.22 -39.10 15.95
CA ASN A 58 -14.23 -40.11 16.25
C ASN A 58 -12.81 -39.64 15.88
N THR A 59 -11.80 -40.37 16.37
CA THR A 59 -10.38 -40.02 16.16
C THR A 59 -9.98 -40.01 14.68
N VAL A 60 -10.55 -40.90 13.86
CA VAL A 60 -10.24 -40.97 12.41
C VAL A 60 -10.72 -39.69 11.73
N MET A 61 -11.95 -39.27 12.01
CA MET A 61 -12.53 -38.06 11.42
C MET A 61 -11.77 -36.79 11.87
N LYS A 62 -11.40 -36.71 13.16
CA LYS A 62 -10.55 -35.62 13.68
C LYS A 62 -9.21 -35.53 12.95
N LYS A 63 -8.57 -36.66 12.64
CA LYS A 63 -7.31 -36.70 11.86
C LYS A 63 -7.52 -36.23 10.42
N LYS A 64 -8.62 -36.63 9.76
CA LYS A 64 -8.97 -36.15 8.41
C LYS A 64 -9.19 -34.65 8.38
N ILE A 65 -9.96 -34.10 9.32
CA ILE A 65 -10.20 -32.65 9.47
C ILE A 65 -8.87 -31.90 9.69
N LEU A 66 -8.00 -32.41 10.58
CA LEU A 66 -6.69 -31.81 10.81
C LEU A 66 -5.84 -31.78 9.54
N ARG A 67 -5.80 -32.91 8.80
CA ARG A 67 -5.07 -32.97 7.52
C ARG A 67 -5.63 -31.97 6.51
N GLU A 68 -6.94 -31.88 6.39
CA GLU A 68 -7.61 -30.92 5.50
C GLU A 68 -7.26 -29.47 5.91
N CYS A 69 -7.26 -29.13 7.20
CA CYS A 69 -6.86 -27.80 7.69
C CYS A 69 -5.39 -27.47 7.36
N ILE A 70 -4.48 -28.45 7.37
CA ILE A 70 -3.07 -28.25 7.06
C ILE A 70 -2.89 -27.85 5.59
N ILE A 71 -3.59 -28.50 4.68
CA ILE A 71 -3.37 -28.33 3.23
C ILE A 71 -4.38 -27.37 2.58
N ASN A 72 -5.43 -26.98 3.27
CA ASN A 72 -6.55 -26.24 2.71
C ASN A 72 -7.00 -25.09 3.63
N PHE A 73 -6.43 -23.91 3.39
CA PHE A 73 -6.82 -22.69 4.09
C PHE A 73 -8.32 -22.37 3.93
N TRP A 74 -8.89 -22.60 2.71
CA TRP A 74 -10.30 -22.31 2.45
C TRP A 74 -11.24 -23.16 3.28
N TYR A 75 -10.92 -24.44 3.47
CA TYR A 75 -11.67 -25.30 4.38
C TYR A 75 -11.62 -24.78 5.82
N PHE A 76 -10.42 -24.42 6.29
CA PHE A 76 -10.20 -23.90 7.64
C PHE A 76 -11.07 -22.68 7.93
N ILE A 77 -11.03 -21.64 7.08
CA ILE A 77 -11.83 -20.42 7.34
C ILE A 77 -13.33 -20.62 7.09
N ARG A 78 -13.71 -21.48 6.18
CA ARG A 78 -15.11 -21.75 5.82
C ARG A 78 -15.84 -22.58 6.87
N GLU A 79 -15.24 -23.70 7.29
CA GLU A 79 -15.93 -24.69 8.13
C GLU A 79 -15.53 -24.59 9.61
N VAL A 80 -14.26 -24.29 9.91
CA VAL A 80 -13.71 -24.45 11.26
C VAL A 80 -13.73 -23.14 12.06
N VAL A 81 -13.30 -22.04 11.47
CA VAL A 81 -13.17 -20.75 12.16
C VAL A 81 -14.50 -20.25 12.70
N ARG A 82 -14.47 -19.76 13.93
CA ARG A 82 -15.51 -18.92 14.53
C ARG A 82 -14.87 -17.68 15.10
N ILE A 83 -15.48 -16.54 14.81
CA ILE A 83 -15.02 -15.23 15.29
C ILE A 83 -15.82 -14.94 16.56
N PRO A 84 -15.15 -14.84 17.72
CA PRO A 84 -15.81 -14.51 18.98
C PRO A 84 -16.61 -13.21 18.86
N ASP A 85 -17.85 -13.21 19.29
CA ASP A 85 -18.75 -12.07 19.25
C ASP A 85 -18.74 -11.37 20.61
N GLN A 86 -18.37 -10.09 20.65
CA GLN A 86 -18.42 -9.29 21.87
C GLN A 86 -19.89 -9.08 22.26
N GLY A 87 -20.25 -9.48 23.47
CA GLY A 87 -21.64 -9.45 23.93
C GLY A 87 -22.48 -10.67 23.53
N GLY A 88 -21.93 -11.66 22.82
CA GLY A 88 -22.58 -12.92 22.49
C GLY A 88 -22.37 -14.00 23.53
N GLN A 89 -23.05 -15.15 23.35
CA GLN A 89 -22.92 -16.30 24.26
C GLN A 89 -21.49 -16.89 24.21
N VAL A 90 -20.97 -17.30 25.35
CA VAL A 90 -19.68 -17.99 25.46
C VAL A 90 -19.70 -19.28 24.64
N GLY A 91 -18.75 -19.46 23.73
CA GLY A 91 -18.62 -20.67 22.89
C GLY A 91 -19.30 -20.62 21.52
N GLY A 92 -20.14 -19.60 21.24
CA GLY A 92 -20.85 -19.44 19.96
C GLY A 92 -19.92 -18.95 18.83
N GLY A 93 -19.70 -17.67 18.74
CA GLY A 93 -18.95 -17.02 17.68
C GLY A 93 -19.62 -17.07 16.30
N LYS A 94 -19.39 -16.03 15.51
CA LYS A 94 -19.90 -15.93 14.13
C LYS A 94 -19.01 -16.70 13.15
N ARG A 95 -19.60 -17.26 12.10
CA ARG A 95 -18.84 -17.81 10.97
C ARG A 95 -18.06 -16.70 10.28
N TYR A 96 -16.93 -17.05 9.71
CA TYR A 96 -16.21 -16.14 8.83
C TYR A 96 -17.11 -15.72 7.66
N ASN A 97 -17.27 -14.42 7.45
CA ASN A 97 -18.07 -13.87 6.36
C ASN A 97 -17.17 -13.57 5.16
N LEU A 98 -17.38 -14.30 4.06
CA LEU A 98 -16.65 -14.08 2.81
C LEU A 98 -17.37 -13.02 1.98
N HIS A 99 -16.69 -11.92 1.69
CA HIS A 99 -17.09 -10.90 0.72
C HIS A 99 -15.96 -10.58 -0.26
N ARG A 100 -16.23 -9.78 -1.28
CA ARG A 100 -15.28 -9.48 -2.36
C ARG A 100 -13.89 -9.07 -1.87
N GLY A 101 -13.85 -8.15 -0.91
CA GLY A 101 -12.59 -7.60 -0.39
C GLY A 101 -11.74 -8.64 0.31
N ASN A 102 -12.32 -9.40 1.25
CA ASN A 102 -11.55 -10.42 1.95
C ASN A 102 -11.30 -11.67 1.11
N LEU A 103 -12.09 -11.94 0.07
CA LEU A 103 -11.74 -12.95 -0.94
C LEU A 103 -10.46 -12.55 -1.69
N ALA A 104 -10.38 -11.31 -2.18
CA ALA A 104 -9.18 -10.79 -2.85
C ALA A 104 -7.94 -10.82 -1.94
N MET A 105 -8.10 -10.42 -0.69
CA MET A 105 -7.04 -10.43 0.31
C MET A 105 -6.55 -11.87 0.59
N ASN A 106 -7.46 -12.81 0.80
CA ASN A 106 -7.12 -14.21 1.04
C ASN A 106 -6.48 -14.88 -0.19
N PHE A 107 -6.92 -14.53 -1.39
CA PHE A 107 -6.29 -14.96 -2.64
C PHE A 107 -4.84 -14.46 -2.71
N GLY A 108 -4.61 -13.17 -2.45
CA GLY A 108 -3.27 -12.59 -2.43
C GLY A 108 -2.33 -13.23 -1.38
N PHE A 109 -2.84 -13.59 -0.20
CA PHE A 109 -2.09 -14.35 0.80
C PHE A 109 -1.61 -15.70 0.25
N LEU A 110 -2.49 -16.46 -0.40
CA LEU A 110 -2.15 -17.76 -0.97
C LEU A 110 -1.17 -17.65 -2.16
N MET A 111 -1.15 -16.51 -2.84
CA MET A 111 -0.20 -16.20 -3.91
C MET A 111 1.12 -15.62 -3.39
N ASN A 112 1.29 -15.46 -2.08
CA ASN A 112 2.45 -14.80 -1.46
C ASN A 112 2.73 -13.41 -2.06
N TRP A 113 1.68 -12.61 -2.23
CA TRP A 113 1.79 -11.24 -2.69
C TRP A 113 2.11 -10.28 -1.56
N ASN A 114 2.86 -9.24 -1.85
CA ASN A 114 2.86 -8.04 -1.04
C ASN A 114 1.57 -7.29 -1.34
N MET A 115 0.81 -6.91 -0.32
CA MET A 115 -0.52 -6.33 -0.51
C MET A 115 -0.67 -5.01 0.24
N PHE A 116 -1.22 -4.02 -0.45
CA PHE A 116 -1.74 -2.80 0.15
C PHE A 116 -3.27 -2.87 0.10
N VAL A 117 -3.91 -2.96 1.26
CA VAL A 117 -5.36 -3.22 1.38
C VAL A 117 -6.07 -2.04 2.01
N GLU A 118 -7.05 -1.52 1.29
CA GLU A 118 -7.82 -0.35 1.67
C GLU A 118 -9.32 -0.64 1.58
N PHE A 119 -9.95 -0.82 2.73
CA PHE A 119 -11.41 -0.94 2.89
C PHE A 119 -11.90 0.08 3.91
N PRO A 120 -13.16 0.50 3.89
CA PRO A 120 -13.76 1.29 4.94
C PRO A 120 -13.61 0.60 6.32
N ARG A 121 -13.76 1.34 7.39
CA ARG A 121 -13.72 0.77 8.74
C ARG A 121 -14.81 -0.30 8.92
N GLN A 122 -14.52 -1.28 9.79
CA GLN A 122 -15.43 -2.39 10.16
C GLN A 122 -15.78 -3.37 9.02
N HIS A 123 -15.08 -3.32 7.87
CA HIS A 123 -15.29 -4.27 6.77
C HIS A 123 -14.27 -5.43 6.77
N GLY A 124 -13.81 -5.86 7.94
CA GLY A 124 -13.18 -7.17 8.13
C GLY A 124 -11.70 -7.31 7.73
N LYS A 125 -10.97 -6.23 7.34
CA LYS A 125 -9.51 -6.29 7.03
C LYS A 125 -8.73 -7.04 8.10
N THR A 126 -8.81 -6.55 9.33
CA THR A 126 -8.05 -7.07 10.47
C THR A 126 -8.41 -8.51 10.79
N ILE A 127 -9.72 -8.87 10.73
CA ILE A 127 -10.15 -10.24 10.99
C ILE A 127 -9.66 -11.21 9.92
N SER A 128 -9.69 -10.82 8.66
CA SER A 128 -9.17 -11.66 7.56
C SER A 128 -7.67 -11.88 7.68
N ALA A 129 -6.89 -10.83 8.01
CA ALA A 129 -5.47 -10.97 8.33
C ALA A 129 -5.26 -11.94 9.49
N ILE A 130 -5.96 -11.77 10.61
CA ILE A 130 -5.83 -12.63 11.80
C ILE A 130 -6.15 -14.09 11.47
N CYS A 131 -7.18 -14.38 10.67
CA CYS A 131 -7.52 -15.75 10.29
C CYS A 131 -6.43 -16.41 9.46
N TRP A 132 -5.83 -15.66 8.51
CA TRP A 132 -4.71 -16.17 7.71
C TRP A 132 -3.45 -16.38 8.57
N TYR A 133 -3.08 -15.42 9.41
CA TYR A 133 -1.93 -15.55 10.32
C TYR A 133 -2.12 -16.70 11.32
N LEU A 134 -3.35 -16.92 11.81
CA LEU A 134 -3.67 -18.06 12.66
C LEU A 134 -3.49 -19.38 11.91
N TRP A 135 -3.93 -19.43 10.64
CA TRP A 135 -3.73 -20.62 9.81
C TRP A 135 -2.24 -20.90 9.60
N VAL A 136 -1.44 -19.90 9.24
CA VAL A 136 0.03 -20.06 9.10
C VAL A 136 0.65 -20.48 10.42
N PHE A 137 0.26 -19.87 11.52
CA PHE A 137 0.77 -20.15 12.86
C PHE A 137 0.51 -21.60 13.30
N ASN A 138 -0.70 -22.13 13.01
CA ASN A 138 -1.07 -23.48 13.41
C ASN A 138 -0.66 -24.55 12.38
N PHE A 139 -0.79 -24.26 11.07
CA PHE A 139 -0.81 -25.29 10.03
C PHE A 139 0.06 -24.98 8.82
N GLY A 140 0.17 -23.73 8.38
CA GLY A 140 0.66 -23.36 7.06
C GLY A 140 2.15 -23.56 6.85
N THR A 141 2.95 -23.65 7.92
CA THR A 141 4.41 -23.82 7.86
C THR A 141 4.97 -24.28 9.20
N THR A 142 6.29 -24.44 9.27
CA THR A 142 7.05 -24.73 10.50
C THR A 142 8.24 -23.79 10.63
N ASN A 143 8.61 -23.46 11.87
CA ASN A 143 9.79 -22.65 12.21
C ASN A 143 9.81 -21.29 11.47
N SER A 144 8.67 -20.61 11.42
CA SER A 144 8.53 -19.30 10.79
C SER A 144 8.11 -18.25 11.80
N GLU A 145 8.59 -17.03 11.62
CA GLU A 145 8.23 -15.91 12.47
C GLU A 145 7.44 -14.86 11.69
N MET A 146 6.43 -14.27 12.35
CA MET A 146 5.52 -13.28 11.80
C MET A 146 5.52 -12.04 12.67
N MET A 147 5.50 -10.86 12.05
CA MET A 147 5.47 -9.57 12.73
C MET A 147 4.11 -8.90 12.62
N PHE A 148 3.60 -8.40 13.73
CA PHE A 148 2.47 -7.47 13.79
C PHE A 148 2.96 -6.10 14.24
N MET A 149 2.69 -5.07 13.47
CA MET A 149 2.95 -3.68 13.82
C MET A 149 1.70 -2.84 13.58
N ASN A 150 1.44 -1.89 14.46
CA ASN A 150 0.36 -0.92 14.32
C ASN A 150 0.89 0.45 14.79
N LYS A 151 0.10 1.53 14.55
CA LYS A 151 0.41 2.89 15.00
C LYS A 151 0.75 2.97 16.48
N LYS A 152 0.10 2.16 17.32
CA LYS A 152 0.43 2.00 18.75
C LYS A 152 0.72 0.53 19.05
N HIS A 153 1.67 0.28 19.96
CA HIS A 153 2.01 -1.08 20.37
C HIS A 153 0.82 -1.83 20.97
N ASP A 154 -0.02 -1.15 21.71
CA ASP A 154 -1.21 -1.75 22.33
C ASP A 154 -2.22 -2.23 21.28
N ASP A 155 -2.34 -1.56 20.14
CA ASP A 155 -3.19 -2.00 19.04
C ASP A 155 -2.64 -3.29 18.40
N SER A 156 -1.31 -3.42 18.24
CA SER A 156 -0.70 -4.67 17.77
C SER A 156 -0.84 -5.82 18.76
N LYS A 157 -0.73 -5.53 20.07
CA LYS A 157 -1.03 -6.50 21.14
C LYS A 157 -2.50 -6.92 21.11
N MET A 158 -3.42 -5.98 20.85
CA MET A 158 -4.85 -6.30 20.71
C MET A 158 -5.09 -7.20 19.50
N ASN A 159 -4.44 -7.00 18.36
CA ASN A 159 -4.54 -7.90 17.21
C ASN A 159 -4.01 -9.31 17.56
N LEU A 160 -2.91 -9.40 18.30
CA LEU A 160 -2.42 -10.70 18.81
C LEU A 160 -3.40 -11.36 19.77
N ARG A 161 -4.04 -10.58 20.66
CA ARG A 161 -5.09 -11.09 21.56
C ARG A 161 -6.27 -11.65 20.79
N ARG A 162 -6.78 -10.92 19.78
CA ARG A 162 -7.86 -11.40 18.89
C ARG A 162 -7.51 -12.72 18.20
N LEU A 163 -6.25 -12.86 17.75
CA LEU A 163 -5.77 -14.12 17.16
C LEU A 163 -5.86 -15.26 18.18
N LYS A 164 -5.45 -15.02 19.42
CA LYS A 164 -5.54 -16.02 20.51
C LYS A 164 -6.98 -16.37 20.83
N ASP A 165 -7.88 -15.38 20.86
CA ASP A 165 -9.30 -15.58 21.12
C ASP A 165 -9.93 -16.46 20.01
N ILE A 166 -9.60 -16.22 18.73
CA ILE A 166 -10.05 -17.08 17.61
C ILE A 166 -9.44 -18.48 17.71
N ARG A 167 -8.14 -18.60 18.05
CA ARG A 167 -7.48 -19.90 18.28
C ARG A 167 -8.18 -20.68 19.40
N ASP A 168 -8.50 -20.01 20.48
CA ASP A 168 -9.14 -20.60 21.65
C ASP A 168 -10.60 -21.02 21.37
N ALA A 169 -11.24 -20.38 20.40
CA ALA A 169 -12.54 -20.75 19.88
C ALA A 169 -12.49 -21.93 18.90
N LEU A 170 -11.33 -22.41 18.45
CA LEU A 170 -11.21 -23.62 17.63
C LEU A 170 -11.58 -24.88 18.46
N PRO A 171 -12.00 -25.98 17.81
CA PRO A 171 -12.07 -27.29 18.47
C PRO A 171 -10.73 -27.63 19.12
N SER A 172 -10.75 -28.24 20.30
CA SER A 172 -9.55 -28.49 21.12
C SER A 172 -8.43 -29.20 20.35
N TYR A 173 -8.77 -30.16 19.48
CA TYR A 173 -7.81 -30.92 18.67
C TYR A 173 -7.15 -30.10 17.53
N LEU A 174 -7.62 -28.86 17.27
CA LEU A 174 -7.08 -27.93 16.27
C LEU A 174 -6.39 -26.70 16.89
N GLN A 175 -6.41 -26.54 18.22
CA GLN A 175 -5.84 -25.36 18.89
C GLN A 175 -4.32 -25.32 18.89
N MET A 176 -3.64 -26.48 18.73
CA MET A 176 -2.18 -26.61 18.68
C MET A 176 -1.44 -25.93 19.87
N LYS A 177 -2.01 -26.05 21.08
CA LYS A 177 -1.48 -25.38 22.27
C LYS A 177 -0.49 -26.21 23.07
N GLU A 178 -0.60 -27.53 23.01
CA GLU A 178 0.08 -28.47 23.87
C GLU A 178 0.61 -29.66 23.07
N MET A 179 1.73 -30.23 23.51
CA MET A 179 2.23 -31.51 23.02
C MET A 179 2.76 -32.34 24.19
N VAL A 180 2.69 -33.65 24.08
CA VAL A 180 3.34 -34.58 25.01
C VAL A 180 4.79 -34.73 24.54
N GLY A 181 5.75 -34.38 25.42
CA GLY A 181 7.17 -34.58 25.15
C GLY A 181 7.58 -36.07 25.22
N PRO A 182 8.80 -36.40 24.76
CA PRO A 182 9.36 -37.77 24.88
C PRO A 182 9.43 -38.27 26.34
N ASP A 183 9.49 -37.34 27.29
CA ASP A 183 9.51 -37.58 28.73
C ASP A 183 8.11 -37.74 29.34
N GLY A 184 7.06 -37.81 28.52
CA GLY A 184 5.66 -37.92 28.95
C GLY A 184 5.08 -36.62 29.53
N LYS A 185 5.85 -35.53 29.62
CA LYS A 185 5.38 -34.29 30.16
C LYS A 185 4.67 -33.45 29.11
N ILE A 186 3.60 -32.76 29.54
CA ILE A 186 2.89 -31.81 28.68
C ILE A 186 3.71 -30.53 28.58
N LYS A 187 4.12 -30.21 27.35
CA LYS A 187 4.71 -28.92 26.99
C LYS A 187 3.66 -28.01 26.41
N LYS A 188 3.68 -26.72 26.78
CA LYS A 188 2.70 -25.73 26.33
C LYS A 188 3.37 -24.68 25.44
N SER A 189 2.60 -24.18 24.49
CA SER A 189 2.96 -23.01 23.69
C SER A 189 3.20 -21.80 24.59
N SER A 190 4.22 -21.01 24.31
CA SER A 190 4.40 -19.75 25.03
C SER A 190 3.28 -18.76 24.67
N ASN A 191 2.82 -18.00 25.67
CA ASN A 191 1.66 -17.14 25.50
C ASN A 191 1.78 -15.87 26.36
N ASN A 192 2.62 -14.91 25.93
CA ASN A 192 2.70 -13.61 26.57
C ASN A 192 1.95 -12.52 25.77
N VAL A 193 1.86 -11.32 26.31
CA VAL A 193 1.09 -10.21 25.73
C VAL A 193 1.65 -9.76 24.37
N GLU A 194 2.97 -9.88 24.17
CA GLU A 194 3.69 -9.32 23.02
C GLU A 194 4.09 -10.39 22.00
N SER A 195 4.07 -11.67 22.39
CA SER A 195 4.41 -12.75 21.48
C SER A 195 3.71 -14.05 21.83
N THR A 196 3.70 -14.97 20.90
CA THR A 196 3.26 -16.36 21.10
C THR A 196 4.10 -17.30 20.25
N THR A 197 4.46 -18.45 20.79
CA THR A 197 5.20 -19.47 20.06
C THR A 197 4.42 -20.79 20.10
N ASN A 198 4.20 -21.40 18.95
CA ASN A 198 3.56 -22.70 18.84
C ASN A 198 4.60 -23.80 19.15
N ILE A 199 4.37 -24.57 20.19
CA ILE A 199 5.29 -25.63 20.64
C ILE A 199 5.38 -26.80 19.65
N ILE A 200 4.38 -27.01 18.79
CA ILE A 200 4.30 -28.15 17.89
C ILE A 200 5.16 -27.94 16.64
N ASN A 201 5.11 -26.72 16.06
CA ASN A 201 5.75 -26.40 14.80
C ASN A 201 6.79 -25.27 14.87
N ALA A 202 7.06 -24.76 16.08
CA ALA A 202 7.99 -23.66 16.36
C ALA A 202 7.68 -22.34 15.65
N ASN A 203 6.47 -22.17 15.12
CA ASN A 203 6.05 -20.88 14.57
C ASN A 203 5.88 -19.85 15.68
N LYS A 204 6.23 -18.59 15.37
CA LYS A 204 6.18 -17.49 16.33
C LYS A 204 5.52 -16.27 15.73
N ILE A 205 4.73 -15.56 16.54
CA ILE A 205 4.21 -14.23 16.24
C ILE A 205 4.76 -13.25 17.27
N THR A 206 5.31 -12.14 16.78
CA THR A 206 5.86 -11.07 17.63
C THR A 206 5.20 -9.75 17.27
N THR A 207 4.72 -9.02 18.28
CA THR A 207 4.24 -7.65 18.11
C THR A 207 5.41 -6.67 18.23
N LYS A 208 5.39 -5.63 17.40
CA LYS A 208 6.40 -4.56 17.43
C LYS A 208 5.72 -3.22 17.70
N ALA A 209 6.40 -2.39 18.46
CA ALA A 209 6.03 -1.00 18.63
C ALA A 209 6.45 -0.19 17.40
N GLY A 210 5.69 0.84 17.05
CA GLY A 210 6.14 1.90 16.16
C GLY A 210 7.30 2.70 16.82
N ALA A 211 7.91 3.57 16.06
CA ALA A 211 9.04 4.39 16.51
C ALA A 211 8.56 5.68 17.18
N ARG A 212 9.40 6.24 18.05
CA ARG A 212 9.18 7.56 18.68
C ARG A 212 9.95 8.68 17.98
N ASN A 213 10.99 8.33 17.26
CA ASN A 213 11.83 9.24 16.48
C ASN A 213 12.52 8.48 15.33
N ALA A 214 13.13 9.19 14.40
CA ALA A 214 13.79 8.62 13.24
C ALA A 214 14.91 7.62 13.57
N ALA A 215 15.71 7.88 14.63
CA ALA A 215 16.78 6.97 15.06
C ALA A 215 16.22 5.63 15.56
N SER A 216 15.15 5.67 16.36
CA SER A 216 14.45 4.47 16.82
C SER A 216 13.74 3.74 15.67
N ALA A 217 13.24 4.46 14.67
CA ALA A 217 12.61 3.88 13.48
C ALA A 217 13.58 2.98 12.71
N ASN A 218 14.79 3.45 12.49
CA ASN A 218 15.84 2.68 11.84
C ASN A 218 16.20 1.39 12.59
N SER A 219 16.29 1.48 13.94
CA SER A 219 16.54 0.32 14.80
C SER A 219 15.40 -0.70 14.78
N VAL A 220 14.14 -0.22 14.86
CA VAL A 220 12.95 -1.08 14.80
C VAL A 220 12.89 -1.85 13.48
N GLY A 221 13.14 -1.18 12.35
CA GLY A 221 13.13 -1.81 11.04
C GLY A 221 14.20 -2.90 10.91
N ARG A 222 15.44 -2.62 11.29
CA ARG A 222 16.55 -3.60 11.22
C ARG A 222 16.31 -4.86 12.05
N GLY A 223 15.49 -4.80 13.09
CA GLY A 223 15.11 -5.95 13.91
C GLY A 223 14.00 -6.84 13.31
N CYS A 224 13.58 -6.62 12.06
CA CYS A 224 12.46 -7.30 11.43
C CYS A 224 12.92 -8.37 10.43
N THR A 225 13.77 -9.33 10.83
CA THR A 225 14.25 -10.44 9.99
C THR A 225 13.22 -11.58 9.96
N MET A 226 12.04 -11.32 9.43
CA MET A 226 10.91 -12.26 9.39
C MET A 226 10.36 -12.33 7.96
N PRO A 227 9.88 -13.49 7.48
CA PRO A 227 9.35 -13.63 6.11
C PRO A 227 7.94 -13.07 5.96
N ILE A 228 7.23 -12.77 7.05
CA ILE A 228 5.83 -12.33 7.02
C ILE A 228 5.69 -11.09 7.91
N HIS A 229 5.31 -9.97 7.29
CA HIS A 229 5.08 -8.71 7.98
C HIS A 229 3.64 -8.26 7.81
N TRP A 230 3.06 -7.72 8.87
CA TRP A 230 1.79 -7.01 8.84
C TRP A 230 1.93 -5.63 9.49
N TYR A 231 1.70 -4.60 8.68
CA TYR A 231 1.59 -3.21 9.10
C TYR A 231 0.12 -2.82 9.06
N ASP A 232 -0.52 -2.72 10.23
CA ASP A 232 -1.92 -2.32 10.35
C ASP A 232 -2.01 -0.82 10.66
N GLU A 233 -2.94 -0.11 10.03
CA GLU A 233 -3.07 1.35 10.08
C GLU A 233 -1.78 2.07 9.61
N TYR A 234 -1.19 1.59 8.50
CA TYR A 234 0.13 2.00 8.01
C TYR A 234 0.30 3.50 7.81
N ALA A 235 -0.71 4.19 7.24
CA ALA A 235 -0.70 5.64 7.02
C ALA A 235 -0.64 6.47 8.32
N PHE A 236 -0.73 5.81 9.49
CA PHE A 236 -0.69 6.44 10.83
C PHE A 236 0.47 5.92 11.69
N ILE A 237 1.36 5.09 11.15
CA ILE A 237 2.57 4.62 11.84
C ILE A 237 3.64 5.69 11.68
N LEU A 238 4.02 6.34 12.77
CA LEU A 238 5.08 7.36 12.76
C LEU A 238 6.39 6.80 12.18
N TYR A 239 7.00 7.55 11.25
CA TYR A 239 8.23 7.17 10.53
C TYR A 239 8.11 5.85 9.76
N ASN A 240 6.94 5.55 9.22
CA ASN A 240 6.67 4.31 8.47
C ASN A 240 7.66 4.11 7.32
N ASN A 241 7.99 5.14 6.55
CA ASN A 241 8.97 5.13 5.47
C ASN A 241 10.36 4.67 5.94
N ILE A 242 10.83 5.17 7.10
CA ILE A 242 12.13 4.79 7.68
C ILE A 242 12.08 3.35 8.19
N ILE A 243 11.03 2.97 8.92
CA ILE A 243 10.84 1.59 9.41
C ILE A 243 10.82 0.61 8.24
N TYR A 244 10.02 0.90 7.22
CA TYR A 244 9.87 0.05 6.05
C TYR A 244 11.19 -0.10 5.28
N SER A 245 11.87 1.01 4.99
CA SER A 245 13.15 1.01 4.28
C SER A 245 14.22 0.22 5.05
N ALA A 246 14.29 0.37 6.37
CA ALA A 246 15.24 -0.35 7.21
C ALA A 246 14.90 -1.85 7.35
N ALA A 247 13.62 -2.23 7.27
CA ALA A 247 13.16 -3.62 7.35
C ALA A 247 13.33 -4.40 6.03
N THR A 248 13.27 -3.71 4.90
CA THR A 248 13.22 -4.34 3.56
C THR A 248 14.36 -5.30 3.25
N PRO A 249 15.66 -5.01 3.51
CA PRO A 249 16.74 -5.95 3.23
C PRO A 249 16.64 -7.24 4.05
N ALA A 250 16.30 -7.13 5.34
CA ALA A 250 16.13 -8.27 6.24
C ALA A 250 14.93 -9.13 5.84
N PHE A 251 13.79 -8.48 5.53
CA PHE A 251 12.62 -9.15 5.00
C PHE A 251 12.94 -9.91 3.70
N LYS A 252 13.61 -9.27 2.73
CA LYS A 252 13.96 -9.91 1.46
C LYS A 252 14.73 -11.21 1.67
N THR A 253 15.75 -11.19 2.52
CA THR A 253 16.54 -12.39 2.85
C THR A 253 15.67 -13.48 3.47
N ALA A 254 14.81 -13.14 4.42
CA ALA A 254 13.89 -14.08 5.07
C ALA A 254 12.84 -14.63 4.10
N ALA A 255 12.28 -13.78 3.24
CA ALA A 255 11.30 -14.17 2.23
C ALA A 255 11.90 -15.11 1.17
N ASP A 256 13.13 -14.84 0.71
CA ASP A 256 13.83 -15.72 -0.25
C ASP A 256 14.12 -17.11 0.37
N ASN A 257 14.43 -17.17 1.67
CA ASN A 257 14.56 -18.43 2.38
C ASN A 257 13.21 -19.17 2.48
N ALA A 258 12.14 -18.46 2.86
CA ALA A 258 10.79 -19.03 2.92
C ALA A 258 10.34 -19.56 1.55
N LYS A 259 10.56 -18.78 0.49
CA LYS A 259 10.25 -19.18 -0.89
C LYS A 259 10.96 -20.48 -1.30
N ARG A 260 12.27 -20.62 -1.00
CA ARG A 260 13.03 -21.84 -1.29
C ARG A 260 12.48 -23.06 -0.56
N ASN A 261 11.92 -22.87 0.63
CA ASN A 261 11.35 -23.92 1.45
C ASN A 261 9.85 -24.16 1.19
N GLY A 262 9.24 -23.46 0.23
CA GLY A 262 7.80 -23.54 -0.04
C GLY A 262 6.93 -23.03 1.13
N ALA A 263 7.47 -22.16 1.98
CA ALA A 263 6.77 -21.57 3.12
C ALA A 263 6.13 -20.22 2.74
N PRO A 264 5.05 -19.80 3.41
CA PRO A 264 4.44 -18.50 3.19
C PRO A 264 5.40 -17.33 3.48
N TYR A 265 5.29 -16.29 2.67
CA TYR A 265 6.01 -15.01 2.83
C TYR A 265 5.20 -13.86 2.25
N GLY A 266 5.48 -12.64 2.65
CA GLY A 266 4.88 -11.44 2.09
C GLY A 266 4.70 -10.33 3.11
N ILE A 267 4.40 -9.15 2.61
CA ILE A 267 4.08 -7.96 3.39
C ILE A 267 2.60 -7.64 3.20
N LEU A 268 1.90 -7.51 4.29
CA LEU A 268 0.55 -6.97 4.31
C LEU A 268 0.58 -5.56 4.90
N ILE A 269 0.09 -4.60 4.15
CA ILE A 269 -0.26 -3.26 4.60
C ILE A 269 -1.78 -3.16 4.63
N THR A 270 -2.35 -2.81 5.77
CA THR A 270 -3.77 -2.49 5.91
C THR A 270 -3.90 -1.07 6.43
N THR A 271 -4.74 -0.24 5.81
CA THR A 271 -4.96 1.13 6.25
C THR A 271 -6.32 1.67 5.78
N THR A 272 -6.71 2.82 6.28
CA THR A 272 -7.58 3.79 5.62
C THR A 272 -6.72 4.96 5.14
N PRO A 273 -7.21 5.82 4.24
CA PRO A 273 -6.46 6.99 3.80
C PRO A 273 -5.91 7.82 4.96
N GLY A 274 -4.66 8.24 4.85
CA GLY A 274 -4.00 9.14 5.77
C GLY A 274 -4.11 10.59 5.34
N ASP A 275 -3.48 11.47 6.12
CA ASP A 275 -3.28 12.87 5.76
C ASP A 275 -2.01 12.99 4.93
N CYS A 276 -2.13 13.32 3.65
CA CYS A 276 -1.01 13.47 2.71
C CYS A 276 -0.13 14.70 2.99
N THR A 277 -0.44 15.50 4.01
CA THR A 277 0.43 16.57 4.48
C THR A 277 1.45 16.08 5.52
N THR A 278 1.32 14.83 5.97
CA THR A 278 2.29 14.16 6.84
C THR A 278 3.15 13.21 6.02
N ASP A 279 4.39 13.02 6.46
CA ASP A 279 5.34 12.09 5.80
C ASP A 279 4.77 10.66 5.73
N GLU A 280 4.09 10.23 6.80
CA GLU A 280 3.48 8.91 6.90
C GLU A 280 2.31 8.71 5.93
N GLY A 281 1.45 9.73 5.83
CA GLY A 281 0.31 9.69 4.91
C GLY A 281 0.77 9.75 3.45
N GLU A 282 1.74 10.60 3.14
CA GLU A 282 2.29 10.72 1.79
C GLU A 282 3.04 9.44 1.37
N ASP A 283 3.86 8.83 2.25
CA ASP A 283 4.51 7.56 1.95
C ASP A 283 3.51 6.43 1.68
N ALA A 284 2.45 6.37 2.49
CA ALA A 284 1.39 5.40 2.29
C ALA A 284 0.65 5.62 0.94
N ARG A 285 0.37 6.88 0.58
CA ARG A 285 -0.23 7.25 -0.70
C ARG A 285 0.68 6.86 -1.87
N LEU A 286 1.96 7.18 -1.82
CA LEU A 286 2.93 6.80 -2.85
C LEU A 286 3.05 5.29 -3.00
N THR A 287 3.10 4.55 -1.87
CA THR A 287 3.11 3.07 -1.90
C THR A 287 1.90 2.51 -2.62
N LYS A 288 0.71 3.08 -2.37
CA LYS A 288 -0.54 2.72 -3.04
C LYS A 288 -0.51 3.08 -4.54
N ASP A 289 -0.07 4.29 -4.88
CA ASP A 289 -0.11 4.80 -6.26
C ASP A 289 0.85 4.03 -7.20
N LEU A 290 1.95 3.53 -6.66
CA LEU A 290 2.91 2.70 -7.40
C LEU A 290 2.48 1.22 -7.50
N ALA A 291 1.52 0.76 -6.68
CA ALA A 291 1.13 -0.64 -6.60
C ALA A 291 0.28 -1.07 -7.81
N THR A 292 0.36 -2.35 -8.16
CA THR A 292 -0.47 -2.96 -9.20
C THR A 292 -1.93 -3.07 -8.72
N PRO A 293 -2.91 -2.45 -9.37
CA PRO A 293 -4.31 -2.59 -8.98
C PRO A 293 -4.78 -4.04 -9.10
N PHE A 294 -5.45 -4.54 -8.06
CA PHE A 294 -6.07 -5.86 -8.09
C PHE A 294 -7.29 -5.85 -9.03
N ASN A 295 -7.44 -6.92 -9.81
CA ASN A 295 -8.60 -7.15 -10.66
C ASN A 295 -9.19 -8.53 -10.38
N GLU A 296 -10.52 -8.66 -10.28
CA GLU A 296 -11.19 -9.94 -10.08
C GLU A 296 -10.98 -10.95 -11.23
N ALA A 297 -10.62 -10.48 -12.42
CA ALA A 297 -10.21 -11.35 -13.54
C ALA A 297 -8.97 -12.20 -13.21
N PHE A 298 -8.15 -11.79 -12.22
CA PHE A 298 -6.99 -12.56 -11.77
C PHE A 298 -7.37 -13.92 -11.18
N TYR A 299 -8.61 -14.13 -10.76
CA TYR A 299 -9.08 -15.43 -10.31
C TYR A 299 -9.09 -16.49 -11.44
N ASP A 300 -9.17 -16.06 -12.70
CA ASP A 300 -9.13 -16.94 -13.88
C ASP A 300 -7.73 -17.15 -14.43
N TYR A 301 -6.74 -16.39 -13.93
CA TYR A 301 -5.37 -16.47 -14.41
C TYR A 301 -4.66 -17.71 -13.86
N ASN A 302 -3.86 -18.34 -14.72
CA ASN A 302 -2.94 -19.37 -14.27
C ASN A 302 -1.71 -18.75 -13.54
N TYR A 303 -0.86 -19.61 -12.97
CA TYR A 303 0.30 -19.16 -12.21
C TYR A 303 1.25 -18.28 -13.04
N GLU A 304 1.52 -18.65 -14.30
CA GLU A 304 2.40 -17.89 -15.18
C GLU A 304 1.85 -16.49 -15.50
N GLN A 305 0.56 -16.41 -15.83
CA GLN A 305 -0.12 -15.13 -16.04
C GLN A 305 -0.05 -14.22 -14.80
N LEU A 306 -0.26 -14.78 -13.61
CA LEU A 306 -0.13 -14.03 -12.35
C LEU A 306 1.31 -13.56 -12.10
N GLN A 307 2.32 -14.38 -12.43
CA GLN A 307 3.72 -13.95 -12.35
C GLN A 307 4.04 -12.84 -13.36
N ASN A 308 3.49 -12.91 -14.57
CA ASN A 308 3.66 -11.87 -15.58
C ASN A 308 3.05 -10.53 -15.11
N VAL A 309 1.85 -10.55 -14.52
CA VAL A 309 1.24 -9.35 -13.91
C VAL A 309 2.14 -8.79 -12.80
N LYS A 310 2.65 -9.64 -11.91
CA LYS A 310 3.56 -9.23 -10.84
C LYS A 310 4.86 -8.60 -11.37
N ASN A 311 5.42 -9.16 -12.43
CA ASN A 311 6.71 -8.74 -12.99
C ASN A 311 6.58 -7.58 -13.97
N SER A 312 5.38 -7.26 -14.47
CA SER A 312 5.15 -6.13 -15.38
C SER A 312 5.25 -4.76 -14.69
N ASN A 313 5.06 -4.70 -13.39
CA ASN A 313 5.23 -3.48 -12.63
C ASN A 313 6.68 -3.32 -12.16
N ASN A 314 7.40 -2.39 -12.77
CA ASN A 314 8.80 -2.09 -12.43
C ASN A 314 8.93 -1.09 -11.26
N SER A 315 7.82 -0.49 -10.82
CA SER A 315 7.81 0.55 -9.79
C SER A 315 7.52 0.01 -8.39
N SER A 316 6.80 -1.12 -8.29
CA SER A 316 6.40 -1.68 -6.99
C SER A 316 6.21 -3.18 -7.04
N THR A 317 6.41 -3.84 -5.90
CA THR A 317 6.10 -5.27 -5.69
C THR A 317 4.72 -5.48 -5.06
N PHE A 318 3.99 -4.41 -4.76
CA PHE A 318 2.70 -4.48 -4.10
C PHE A 318 1.55 -4.64 -5.10
N PHE A 319 0.52 -5.35 -4.63
CA PHE A 319 -0.82 -5.33 -5.22
C PHE A 319 -1.73 -4.44 -4.37
N TYR A 320 -2.47 -3.55 -5.01
CA TYR A 320 -3.42 -2.66 -4.35
C TYR A 320 -4.83 -3.23 -4.42
N ILE A 321 -5.41 -3.54 -3.26
CA ILE A 321 -6.75 -4.09 -3.13
C ILE A 321 -7.63 -3.05 -2.46
N ARG A 322 -8.53 -2.43 -3.23
CA ARG A 322 -9.48 -1.42 -2.74
C ARG A 322 -10.90 -1.81 -3.09
N TYR A 323 -11.78 -1.74 -2.10
CA TYR A 323 -13.21 -1.88 -2.29
C TYR A 323 -13.96 -0.82 -1.51
N THR A 324 -14.93 -0.17 -2.16
CA THR A 324 -15.84 0.77 -1.49
C THR A 324 -16.85 0.04 -0.62
N TYR A 325 -17.54 0.76 0.27
CA TYR A 325 -18.56 0.16 1.12
C TYR A 325 -19.69 -0.48 0.30
N GLN A 326 -20.08 0.12 -0.85
CA GLN A 326 -21.08 -0.46 -1.76
C GLN A 326 -20.59 -1.80 -2.35
N GLN A 327 -19.35 -1.84 -2.79
CA GLN A 327 -18.75 -3.07 -3.35
C GLN A 327 -18.64 -4.18 -2.31
N LEU A 328 -18.60 -3.83 -1.02
CA LEU A 328 -18.56 -4.77 0.10
C LEU A 328 -19.95 -5.14 0.62
N GLY A 329 -21.02 -4.66 -0.01
CA GLY A 329 -22.40 -5.03 0.27
C GLY A 329 -23.13 -4.10 1.25
N SER A 330 -22.52 -2.98 1.63
CA SER A 330 -23.19 -1.96 2.47
C SER A 330 -23.98 -0.99 1.59
N GLY A 331 -25.25 -0.76 1.96
CA GLY A 331 -26.16 0.10 1.20
C GLY A 331 -26.12 1.57 1.63
N GLU A 332 -27.05 2.34 1.06
CA GLU A 332 -27.23 3.76 1.36
C GLU A 332 -27.54 4.03 2.85
N GLN A 333 -28.24 3.11 3.51
CA GLN A 333 -28.54 3.20 4.93
C GLN A 333 -27.26 3.25 5.77
N TYR A 334 -26.28 2.40 5.48
CA TYR A 334 -24.97 2.42 6.13
C TYR A 334 -24.29 3.81 5.98
N PHE A 335 -24.33 4.39 4.77
CA PHE A 335 -23.73 5.70 4.53
C PHE A 335 -24.41 6.79 5.36
N LYS A 336 -25.77 6.80 5.41
CA LYS A 336 -26.53 7.75 6.22
C LYS A 336 -26.20 7.64 7.71
N GLU A 337 -26.10 6.42 8.23
CA GLU A 337 -25.72 6.17 9.62
C GLU A 337 -24.31 6.67 9.91
N MET A 338 -23.33 6.34 9.04
CA MET A 338 -21.97 6.83 9.20
C MET A 338 -21.84 8.35 9.15
N VAL A 339 -22.63 9.04 8.30
CA VAL A 339 -22.66 10.51 8.26
C VAL A 339 -23.15 11.10 9.57
N LEU A 340 -24.14 10.47 10.20
CA LEU A 340 -24.67 10.91 11.50
C LEU A 340 -23.69 10.61 12.64
N ASP A 341 -23.13 9.39 12.69
CA ASP A 341 -22.20 8.95 13.72
C ASP A 341 -20.91 9.78 13.72
N LEU A 342 -20.44 10.16 12.54
CA LEU A 342 -19.31 11.09 12.34
C LEU A 342 -19.71 12.57 12.46
N LYS A 343 -20.93 12.86 12.96
CA LYS A 343 -21.41 14.23 13.22
C LYS A 343 -21.29 15.17 12.00
N LYS A 344 -21.43 14.62 10.79
CA LYS A 344 -21.26 15.32 9.51
C LYS A 344 -19.85 15.91 9.31
N ASP A 345 -18.84 15.34 9.97
CA ASP A 345 -17.43 15.66 9.68
C ASP A 345 -17.05 15.07 8.32
N TRP A 346 -17.13 15.91 7.28
CA TRP A 346 -16.83 15.49 5.90
C TRP A 346 -15.39 15.07 5.68
N VAL A 347 -14.43 15.57 6.45
CA VAL A 347 -13.03 15.12 6.38
C VAL A 347 -12.94 13.67 6.86
N ALA A 348 -13.55 13.37 7.99
CA ALA A 348 -13.62 12.01 8.51
C ALA A 348 -14.43 11.08 7.59
N ILE A 349 -15.56 11.53 7.03
CA ILE A 349 -16.41 10.75 6.13
C ILE A 349 -15.66 10.39 4.85
N ARG A 350 -14.98 11.34 4.22
CA ARG A 350 -14.18 11.12 3.02
C ARG A 350 -13.09 10.08 3.28
N ARG A 351 -12.36 10.21 4.38
CA ARG A 351 -11.27 9.29 4.75
C ARG A 351 -11.76 7.90 5.13
N GLU A 352 -12.69 7.80 6.08
CA GLU A 352 -13.04 6.55 6.73
C GLU A 352 -14.10 5.72 5.97
N VAL A 353 -14.94 6.39 5.16
CA VAL A 353 -16.07 5.77 4.46
C VAL A 353 -15.88 5.77 2.95
N LEU A 354 -15.47 6.91 2.37
CA LEU A 354 -15.31 7.05 0.92
C LEU A 354 -13.93 6.65 0.43
N LEU A 355 -12.96 6.50 1.34
CA LEU A 355 -11.57 6.14 1.04
C LEU A 355 -10.90 7.16 0.12
N GLU A 356 -11.07 8.43 0.42
CA GLU A 356 -10.46 9.53 -0.32
C GLU A 356 -9.21 10.01 0.41
N TRP A 357 -8.09 10.07 -0.30
CA TRP A 357 -6.83 10.62 0.17
C TRP A 357 -6.89 12.14 0.07
N SER A 358 -6.61 12.83 1.16
CA SER A 358 -6.71 14.29 1.24
C SER A 358 -5.33 14.92 1.39
N LYS A 359 -5.10 16.00 0.64
CA LYS A 359 -3.94 16.89 0.81
C LYS A 359 -4.23 18.04 1.76
N SER A 360 -5.46 18.17 2.26
CA SER A 360 -5.81 19.23 3.20
C SER A 360 -5.80 18.71 4.62
N SER A 361 -4.95 19.31 5.46
CA SER A 361 -5.07 19.22 6.91
C SER A 361 -6.24 20.06 7.39
N SER A 362 -6.75 19.79 8.60
CA SER A 362 -7.70 20.67 9.30
C SER A 362 -7.18 22.12 9.48
N ASN A 363 -5.88 22.33 9.25
CA ASN A 363 -5.19 23.62 9.37
C ASN A 363 -4.90 24.27 8.00
N SER A 364 -5.34 23.69 6.88
CA SER A 364 -5.16 24.29 5.57
C SER A 364 -5.97 25.61 5.48
N PRO A 365 -5.37 26.71 5.01
CA PRO A 365 -6.10 27.96 4.75
C PRO A 365 -7.04 27.85 3.55
N PHE A 366 -6.91 26.81 2.74
CA PHE A 366 -7.74 26.57 1.56
C PHE A 366 -8.86 25.59 1.88
N ARG A 367 -10.06 25.85 1.37
CA ARG A 367 -11.19 24.93 1.47
C ARG A 367 -10.92 23.71 0.59
N GLN A 368 -11.34 22.52 1.03
CA GLN A 368 -11.16 21.29 0.25
C GLN A 368 -11.78 21.40 -1.16
N GLN A 369 -12.90 22.09 -1.29
CA GLN A 369 -13.55 22.31 -2.59
C GLN A 369 -12.67 23.07 -3.57
N ASP A 370 -11.92 24.08 -3.07
CA ASP A 370 -11.01 24.87 -3.90
C ASP A 370 -9.81 24.00 -4.34
N LEU A 371 -9.32 23.14 -3.46
CA LEU A 371 -8.24 22.18 -3.77
C LEU A 371 -8.71 21.11 -4.76
N ASP A 372 -9.91 20.57 -4.59
CA ASP A 372 -10.51 19.58 -5.51
C ASP A 372 -10.72 20.21 -6.91
N GLU A 373 -11.06 21.49 -6.99
CA GLU A 373 -11.20 22.20 -8.26
C GLU A 373 -9.85 22.40 -8.93
N VAL A 374 -8.83 22.81 -8.18
CA VAL A 374 -7.45 22.91 -8.69
C VAL A 374 -6.96 21.54 -9.17
N GLU A 375 -7.21 20.47 -8.40
CA GLU A 375 -6.78 19.12 -8.77
C GLU A 375 -7.44 18.62 -10.07
N ARG A 376 -8.71 18.98 -10.34
CA ARG A 376 -9.39 18.70 -11.62
C ARG A 376 -8.78 19.43 -12.81
N LEU A 377 -8.12 20.56 -12.57
CA LEU A 377 -7.45 21.34 -13.61
C LEU A 377 -6.03 20.87 -13.89
N ILE A 378 -5.48 19.99 -13.06
CA ILE A 378 -4.14 19.41 -13.26
C ILE A 378 -4.17 18.48 -14.47
N ILE A 379 -3.35 18.78 -15.46
CA ILE A 379 -3.10 17.89 -16.60
C ILE A 379 -1.94 16.96 -16.19
N ASN A 380 -2.24 15.71 -15.88
CA ASN A 380 -1.26 14.75 -15.38
C ASN A 380 -0.34 14.16 -16.46
N GLU A 381 -0.79 14.15 -17.73
CA GLU A 381 -0.03 13.57 -18.82
C GLU A 381 0.37 14.65 -19.85
N PRO A 382 1.67 14.83 -20.11
CA PRO A 382 2.12 15.73 -21.17
C PRO A 382 1.73 15.17 -22.55
N ILE A 383 1.34 16.05 -23.45
CA ILE A 383 1.05 15.67 -24.85
C ILE A 383 2.34 15.29 -25.61
N GLN A 384 3.49 15.77 -25.11
CA GLN A 384 4.80 15.51 -25.68
C GLN A 384 5.89 15.78 -24.64
N GLN A 385 6.98 15.02 -24.69
CA GLN A 385 8.22 15.32 -23.98
C GLN A 385 9.27 15.82 -24.98
N ILE A 386 9.83 16.99 -24.71
CA ILE A 386 10.87 17.59 -25.55
C ILE A 386 12.23 17.26 -24.93
N PRO A 387 13.08 16.47 -25.62
CA PRO A 387 14.41 16.16 -25.11
C PRO A 387 15.33 17.40 -25.18
N LEU A 388 16.03 17.67 -24.09
CA LEU A 388 16.99 18.75 -23.92
C LEU A 388 18.35 18.18 -23.52
N CYS A 389 19.43 18.90 -23.85
CA CYS A 389 20.82 18.49 -23.58
C CYS A 389 21.09 17.03 -24.03
N ASN A 390 20.81 16.73 -25.31
CA ASN A 390 20.98 15.41 -25.92
C ASN A 390 20.16 14.29 -25.23
N GLY A 391 18.98 14.61 -24.69
CA GLY A 391 18.08 13.65 -24.07
C GLY A 391 18.41 13.34 -22.62
N LEU A 392 19.26 14.13 -21.97
CA LEU A 392 19.51 13.98 -20.52
C LEU A 392 18.37 14.52 -19.67
N TYR A 393 17.64 15.52 -20.18
CA TYR A 393 16.51 16.16 -19.51
C TYR A 393 15.33 16.25 -20.44
N PHE A 394 14.12 16.29 -19.90
CA PHE A 394 12.89 16.31 -20.68
C PHE A 394 11.98 17.44 -20.18
N LEU A 395 11.55 18.31 -21.11
CA LEU A 395 10.50 19.29 -20.86
C LEU A 395 9.16 18.63 -21.18
N ASN A 396 8.26 18.57 -20.23
CA ASN A 396 6.89 18.13 -20.43
C ASN A 396 6.08 19.24 -21.10
N LEU A 397 5.45 18.96 -22.21
CA LEU A 397 4.59 19.89 -22.92
C LEU A 397 3.12 19.49 -22.73
N TYR A 398 2.29 20.37 -22.19
CA TYR A 398 0.86 20.13 -21.91
C TYR A 398 -0.06 20.74 -22.95
N LYS A 399 0.39 21.77 -23.65
CA LYS A 399 -0.34 22.42 -24.75
C LYS A 399 0.60 22.60 -25.92
N ARG A 400 0.10 22.46 -27.16
CA ARG A 400 0.87 22.80 -28.34
C ARG A 400 1.25 24.27 -28.26
N MET A 401 2.53 24.55 -28.30
CA MET A 401 3.01 25.92 -28.43
C MET A 401 2.62 26.40 -29.82
N ASP A 402 1.67 27.31 -29.85
CA ASP A 402 1.28 27.94 -31.11
C ASP A 402 2.46 28.77 -31.60
N VAL A 403 2.82 28.62 -32.88
CA VAL A 403 3.88 29.38 -33.54
C VAL A 403 3.60 30.90 -33.48
N THR A 404 2.38 31.27 -33.08
CA THR A 404 1.92 32.66 -32.83
C THR A 404 2.27 33.18 -31.44
N MET A 405 3.04 32.50 -30.61
CA MET A 405 3.69 33.14 -29.45
C MET A 405 4.63 34.23 -29.97
N SER A 406 4.00 35.33 -30.34
CA SER A 406 4.58 36.45 -31.07
C SER A 406 5.42 37.31 -30.12
N ARG A 407 6.24 38.20 -30.67
CA ARG A 407 6.88 39.26 -29.90
C ARG A 407 5.89 40.11 -29.05
N ARG A 408 4.61 40.11 -29.38
CA ARG A 408 3.56 40.80 -28.63
C ARG A 408 3.13 40.05 -27.34
N TYR A 409 3.24 38.69 -27.35
CA TYR A 409 2.89 37.83 -26.22
C TYR A 409 3.99 36.79 -26.03
N PRO A 410 5.17 37.18 -25.52
CA PRO A 410 6.28 36.26 -25.33
C PRO A 410 5.94 35.25 -24.24
N PRO A 411 6.35 33.98 -24.38
CA PRO A 411 6.25 33.03 -23.29
C PRO A 411 7.09 33.49 -22.10
N ILE A 412 6.62 33.22 -20.89
CA ILE A 412 7.34 33.50 -19.65
C ILE A 412 7.89 32.21 -19.10
N ILE A 413 9.20 32.16 -18.88
CA ILE A 413 9.90 31.03 -18.30
C ILE A 413 10.28 31.40 -16.87
N GLY A 414 9.62 30.79 -15.88
CA GLY A 414 9.99 30.86 -14.47
C GLY A 414 10.99 29.75 -14.15
N VAL A 415 12.06 30.07 -13.42
CA VAL A 415 13.06 29.09 -13.01
C VAL A 415 13.31 29.21 -11.51
N ASP A 416 13.10 28.11 -10.83
CA ASP A 416 13.50 27.89 -9.44
C ASP A 416 14.74 27.01 -9.41
N VAL A 417 15.80 27.46 -8.71
CA VAL A 417 17.12 26.83 -8.73
C VAL A 417 17.40 26.15 -7.39
N SER A 418 17.52 24.84 -7.39
CA SER A 418 18.00 24.07 -6.25
C SER A 418 19.50 23.74 -6.33
N GLY A 419 20.06 23.27 -5.21
CA GLY A 419 21.48 22.86 -5.14
C GLY A 419 21.84 21.58 -5.89
N GLY A 420 20.88 20.84 -6.44
CA GLY A 420 21.12 19.58 -7.19
C GLY A 420 21.55 18.38 -6.35
N TYR A 421 21.35 18.42 -5.02
CA TYR A 421 21.79 17.37 -4.09
C TYR A 421 20.70 16.36 -3.72
N GLN A 422 19.71 16.14 -4.58
CA GLN A 422 18.60 15.18 -4.41
C GLN A 422 17.58 15.51 -3.30
N GLN A 423 17.73 16.60 -2.57
CA GLN A 423 16.78 17.03 -1.54
C GLN A 423 15.71 17.94 -2.10
N ASP A 424 16.10 18.93 -2.92
CA ASP A 424 15.18 19.86 -3.56
C ASP A 424 15.31 19.78 -5.08
N SER A 425 14.20 19.99 -5.80
CA SER A 425 14.20 20.01 -7.27
C SER A 425 14.45 21.39 -7.82
N SER A 426 15.23 21.48 -8.92
CA SER A 426 15.15 22.66 -9.78
C SER A 426 13.94 22.53 -10.69
N ALA A 427 13.18 23.60 -10.84
CA ALA A 427 11.98 23.63 -11.65
C ALA A 427 12.03 24.71 -12.73
N ILE A 428 11.53 24.37 -13.92
CA ILE A 428 11.25 25.31 -15.01
C ILE A 428 9.77 25.25 -15.30
N THR A 429 9.08 26.40 -15.29
CA THR A 429 7.67 26.50 -15.67
C THR A 429 7.54 27.49 -16.81
N VAL A 430 6.88 27.09 -17.88
CA VAL A 430 6.61 27.95 -19.04
C VAL A 430 5.14 28.32 -19.06
N ILE A 431 4.88 29.62 -19.12
CA ILE A 431 3.54 30.20 -19.10
C ILE A 431 3.26 30.94 -20.41
N ASP A 432 2.07 30.74 -20.98
CA ASP A 432 1.56 31.59 -22.06
C ASP A 432 1.16 32.94 -21.47
N SER A 433 1.89 34.02 -21.82
CA SER A 433 1.63 35.37 -21.27
C SER A 433 0.27 35.97 -21.66
N ARG A 434 -0.41 35.40 -22.64
CA ARG A 434 -1.74 35.81 -23.09
C ARG A 434 -2.86 35.22 -22.22
N THR A 435 -2.74 33.92 -21.89
CA THR A 435 -3.77 33.15 -21.17
C THR A 435 -3.44 32.92 -19.70
N THR A 436 -2.18 33.16 -19.32
CA THR A 436 -1.60 32.83 -18.00
C THR A 436 -1.59 31.32 -17.67
N GLU A 437 -1.82 30.48 -18.67
CA GLU A 437 -1.83 29.03 -18.50
C GLU A 437 -0.42 28.46 -18.56
N VAL A 438 -0.14 27.46 -17.73
CA VAL A 438 1.09 26.66 -17.81
C VAL A 438 1.02 25.80 -19.06
N VAL A 439 2.02 25.93 -19.94
CA VAL A 439 2.09 25.19 -21.21
C VAL A 439 3.14 24.12 -21.20
N ALA A 440 4.18 24.26 -20.38
CA ALA A 440 5.24 23.24 -20.22
C ALA A 440 5.90 23.36 -18.84
N ASP A 441 6.48 22.26 -18.38
CA ASP A 441 7.31 22.23 -17.19
C ASP A 441 8.51 21.26 -17.30
N LEU A 442 9.49 21.47 -16.43
CA LEU A 442 10.55 20.51 -16.12
C LEU A 442 10.80 20.57 -14.62
N ASN A 443 10.79 19.42 -13.98
CA ASN A 443 11.09 19.28 -12.55
C ASN A 443 12.16 18.19 -12.38
N CYS A 444 13.30 18.55 -11.77
CA CYS A 444 14.44 17.65 -11.70
C CYS A 444 15.29 17.90 -10.44
N ASN A 445 15.45 16.88 -9.59
CA ASN A 445 16.22 16.96 -8.35
C ASN A 445 17.71 16.57 -8.49
N TYR A 446 18.13 16.16 -9.68
CA TYR A 446 19.53 15.77 -9.97
C TYR A 446 20.21 16.65 -11.03
N ILE A 447 19.53 17.70 -11.51
CA ILE A 447 20.13 18.62 -12.48
C ILE A 447 21.14 19.55 -11.79
N SER A 448 22.37 19.56 -12.31
CA SER A 448 23.35 20.53 -11.84
C SER A 448 23.01 21.94 -12.31
N THR A 449 23.45 22.98 -11.56
CA THR A 449 23.22 24.37 -11.96
C THR A 449 23.81 24.70 -13.34
N ASN A 450 24.93 24.06 -13.72
CA ASN A 450 25.55 24.21 -15.06
C ASN A 450 24.68 23.60 -16.17
N ASP A 451 24.08 22.44 -15.89
CA ASP A 451 23.23 21.78 -16.88
C ASP A 451 21.87 22.47 -16.96
N LEU A 452 21.35 23.00 -15.84
CA LEU A 452 20.16 23.85 -15.83
C LEU A 452 20.34 25.07 -16.73
N ALA A 453 21.51 25.72 -16.69
CA ALA A 453 21.84 26.83 -17.59
C ALA A 453 21.86 26.42 -19.06
N LYS A 454 22.42 25.25 -19.39
CA LYS A 454 22.39 24.70 -20.76
C LYS A 454 20.97 24.39 -21.22
N VAL A 455 20.15 23.82 -20.34
CA VAL A 455 18.73 23.53 -20.59
C VAL A 455 17.99 24.82 -20.91
N ILE A 456 18.14 25.87 -20.09
CA ILE A 456 17.50 27.18 -20.33
C ILE A 456 18.00 27.77 -21.64
N TYR A 457 19.29 27.71 -21.90
CA TYR A 457 19.87 28.21 -23.16
C TYR A 457 19.28 27.49 -24.37
N GLU A 458 19.25 26.15 -24.36
CA GLU A 458 18.70 25.38 -25.47
C GLU A 458 17.19 25.65 -25.64
N LEU A 459 16.44 25.77 -24.54
CA LEU A 459 15.03 26.07 -24.56
C LEU A 459 14.75 27.43 -25.22
N VAL A 460 15.48 28.47 -24.82
CA VAL A 460 15.34 29.81 -25.42
C VAL A 460 15.79 29.83 -26.86
N MET A 461 16.98 29.34 -27.15
CA MET A 461 17.55 29.48 -28.50
C MET A 461 16.83 28.65 -29.56
N LYS A 462 16.35 27.47 -29.19
CA LYS A 462 15.82 26.52 -30.17
C LYS A 462 14.29 26.51 -30.22
N TYR A 463 13.65 26.70 -29.08
CA TYR A 463 12.21 26.50 -28.98
C TYR A 463 11.43 27.80 -28.70
N MET A 464 12.00 28.75 -27.96
CA MET A 464 11.29 29.95 -27.49
C MET A 464 12.16 31.22 -27.59
N PRO A 465 12.54 31.64 -28.80
CA PRO A 465 13.53 32.72 -28.98
C PRO A 465 13.09 34.09 -28.47
N ASN A 466 11.80 34.28 -28.18
CA ASN A 466 11.24 35.54 -27.63
C ASN A 466 10.87 35.42 -26.17
N ALA A 467 11.21 34.32 -25.46
CA ALA A 467 10.78 34.10 -24.08
C ALA A 467 11.41 35.14 -23.13
N ILE A 468 10.60 35.55 -22.13
CA ILE A 468 11.07 36.29 -20.97
C ILE A 468 11.47 35.27 -19.91
N VAL A 469 12.76 35.27 -19.51
CA VAL A 469 13.25 34.34 -18.48
C VAL A 469 13.33 35.06 -17.14
N ASN A 470 12.66 34.52 -16.14
CA ASN A 470 12.70 34.95 -14.75
C ASN A 470 13.28 33.87 -13.87
N ILE A 471 14.41 34.14 -13.21
CA ILE A 471 15.12 33.18 -12.37
C ILE A 471 15.03 33.66 -10.93
N GLU A 472 14.56 32.76 -10.05
CA GLU A 472 14.51 33.04 -8.62
C GLU A 472 15.93 33.14 -8.05
N ARG A 473 16.18 34.20 -7.28
CA ARG A 473 17.47 34.49 -6.67
C ARG A 473 17.40 34.22 -5.17
N THR A 474 17.37 32.95 -4.75
CA THR A 474 17.31 32.59 -3.33
C THR A 474 18.69 32.50 -2.66
N GLY A 475 18.71 32.72 -1.33
CA GLY A 475 19.93 32.84 -0.53
C GLY A 475 20.81 31.60 -0.46
N VAL A 476 20.30 30.40 -0.71
CA VAL A 476 21.07 29.14 -0.70
C VAL A 476 22.01 29.06 -1.91
N ALA A 477 21.56 29.50 -3.05
CA ALA A 477 22.42 29.59 -4.26
C ALA A 477 23.52 30.65 -4.10
N TYR A 478 23.32 31.65 -3.24
CA TYR A 478 24.29 32.74 -3.02
C TYR A 478 25.43 32.37 -2.05
N GLN A 479 25.18 31.42 -1.13
CA GLN A 479 26.19 31.07 -0.10
C GLN A 479 27.17 29.97 -0.52
N GLN A 480 26.88 29.16 -1.53
CA GLN A 480 27.66 27.94 -1.78
C GLN A 480 28.59 27.94 -2.99
N SER A 481 28.62 28.92 -3.89
CA SER A 481 29.62 28.78 -4.96
C SER A 481 29.95 30.00 -5.80
N GLN A 482 31.22 30.07 -6.24
CA GLN A 482 31.68 30.79 -7.42
C GLN A 482 30.90 30.39 -8.71
N HIS A 483 30.28 29.19 -8.72
CA HIS A 483 29.45 28.69 -9.81
C HIS A 483 28.16 29.48 -10.02
N THR A 484 27.51 29.96 -8.97
CA THR A 484 26.30 30.81 -9.09
C THR A 484 26.62 32.16 -9.74
N LYS A 485 27.81 32.70 -9.50
CA LYS A 485 28.29 33.90 -10.20
C LYS A 485 28.52 33.62 -11.69
N GLN A 486 29.03 32.44 -12.02
CA GLN A 486 29.20 32.03 -13.44
C GLN A 486 27.84 31.84 -14.13
N LEU A 487 26.85 31.24 -13.45
CA LEU A 487 25.50 31.09 -13.98
C LEU A 487 24.84 32.44 -14.25
N VAL A 488 24.89 33.36 -13.28
CA VAL A 488 24.38 34.74 -13.44
C VAL A 488 25.13 35.47 -14.53
N CYS A 489 26.47 35.35 -14.60
CA CYS A 489 27.28 35.91 -15.69
C CYS A 489 26.95 35.27 -17.04
N PHE A 490 26.73 33.97 -17.08
CA PHE A 490 26.37 33.24 -18.31
C PHE A 490 24.96 33.63 -18.79
N LEU A 491 24.01 33.77 -17.89
CA LEU A 491 22.63 34.18 -18.20
C LEU A 491 22.58 35.70 -18.56
N VAL A 492 23.40 36.54 -17.92
CA VAL A 492 23.60 37.95 -18.31
C VAL A 492 24.23 38.01 -19.69
N LEU A 493 25.18 37.16 -19.99
CA LEU A 493 25.80 37.06 -21.33
C LEU A 493 24.79 36.62 -22.39
N ILE A 494 23.93 35.64 -22.06
CA ILE A 494 22.81 35.22 -22.92
C ILE A 494 21.83 36.38 -23.14
N ALA A 495 21.47 37.12 -22.11
CA ALA A 495 20.59 38.29 -22.24
C ALA A 495 21.22 39.41 -23.06
N MET A 496 22.53 39.67 -22.91
CA MET A 496 23.25 40.63 -23.72
C MET A 496 23.36 40.19 -25.20
N ILE A 497 23.56 38.91 -25.45
CA ILE A 497 23.61 38.34 -26.82
C ILE A 497 22.23 38.39 -27.49
N LEU A 498 21.15 38.22 -26.68
CA LEU A 498 19.78 38.23 -27.19
C LEU A 498 19.14 39.62 -27.23
N GLY A 499 19.84 40.67 -26.77
CA GLY A 499 19.33 42.05 -26.75
C GLY A 499 18.13 42.25 -25.81
N GLN A 500 18.00 41.45 -24.75
CA GLN A 500 16.91 41.50 -23.81
C GLN A 500 17.28 42.28 -22.53
N GLU A 501 16.36 43.12 -22.03
CA GLU A 501 16.54 43.83 -20.76
C GLU A 501 16.25 42.90 -19.57
N PHE A 502 17.20 42.83 -18.63
CA PHE A 502 17.02 42.14 -17.35
C PHE A 502 16.16 42.99 -16.42
N TYR A 503 14.99 42.51 -16.06
CA TYR A 503 14.18 43.11 -14.99
C TYR A 503 14.67 42.59 -13.64
N SER A 504 15.41 43.42 -12.88
CA SER A 504 15.77 43.14 -11.49
C SER A 504 14.76 43.84 -10.58
N PRO A 505 14.02 43.12 -9.71
CA PRO A 505 13.05 43.76 -8.80
C PRO A 505 13.67 44.69 -7.77
N GLN A 506 15.01 44.70 -7.60
CA GLN A 506 15.67 45.52 -6.57
C GLN A 506 15.86 47.00 -6.88
N ARG A 507 15.49 47.51 -8.08
CA ARG A 507 15.64 48.95 -8.37
C ARG A 507 14.48 49.82 -7.88
N ARG A 508 13.45 49.30 -7.23
CA ARG A 508 12.30 50.11 -6.76
C ARG A 508 12.38 50.64 -5.32
N TRP A 509 13.42 50.33 -4.56
CA TRP A 509 13.52 50.71 -3.14
C TRP A 509 14.60 51.75 -2.82
N GLN A 510 15.27 52.35 -3.79
CA GLN A 510 16.33 53.37 -3.54
C GLN A 510 15.94 54.81 -3.89
N HIS A 511 14.69 55.09 -4.18
CA HIS A 511 14.22 56.46 -4.46
C HIS A 511 12.98 56.90 -3.62
N GLN A 512 12.90 56.43 -2.37
CA GLN A 512 12.08 57.10 -1.35
C GLN A 512 12.80 56.98 0.01
N ALA A 513 13.72 57.88 0.26
CA ALA A 513 14.17 58.34 1.54
C ALA A 513 14.52 59.83 1.40
#